data_d4cd48543f610820cfae210c6ee9fdde
#
_entry.id   d4cd48543f610820cfae210c6ee9fdde
#
_cell.length_a   1.000
_cell.length_b   1.000
_cell.length_c   1.000
_cell.angle_alpha   90.00
_cell.angle_beta   90.00
_cell.angle_gamma   90.00
#
_symmetry.space_group_name_H-M   'P 1'
#
loop_
_entity.id
_entity.type
_entity.pdbx_description
1 polymer ?
#
loop_
_entity_poly.entity_id
_entity_poly.type
_entity_poly.pdbx_seq_one_letter_code
_entity_poly.pdbx_strand_id
1 'polypeptide(L)'
;MDNVTRYKITESSQSSSQAYYHLSFEMSEQQYYASEHIVRAIRMRQTILLYAVTGAGKTEMMFQGIQYARRQGDNIAIVSPRVDVVVEISKRIKDAFLNEDIDILHQQSSQQFEGHFVVCTVHQLYRFKQHFDTIFIDEVDAFPLSMDKSLQQALKSSSKVEHATIYMTATPPKQLLSEIPHENIIKLPARFHKKSLPVPKYRYFKLNNNKIQKMLYRILQDQINNQRYTLVFFNNIETMIKTFSVYKQKITKLTYVHSEDVFRFEKVEQLRNGHFDVIFTTTILERGFTMANLDVVVIDAHQYIQEALIQIAGRVGRKLECPTGKVLFFHEGVSMNMIQAKKEIQKMNKLALKRGWIDE
;
A
#
# COMPACT_ATOMS: atom_id res chain seq x y z
N MET A 1 34.29 6.27 -15.62
CA MET A 1 34.25 4.91 -16.25
C MET A 1 32.92 4.29 -15.87
N ASP A 2 32.00 4.31 -16.80
CA ASP A 2 30.63 3.90 -16.57
C ASP A 2 30.58 2.38 -16.41
N ASN A 3 30.20 1.90 -15.23
CA ASN A 3 29.87 0.51 -15.00
C ASN A 3 28.56 0.19 -15.75
N VAL A 4 28.67 -0.09 -17.03
CA VAL A 4 27.56 -0.66 -17.80
C VAL A 4 27.35 -2.09 -17.30
N THR A 5 26.37 -2.28 -16.45
CA THR A 5 25.93 -3.60 -16.02
C THR A 5 25.44 -4.37 -17.25
N ARG A 6 26.19 -5.36 -17.69
CA ARG A 6 25.79 -6.24 -18.79
C ARG A 6 24.65 -7.12 -18.31
N TYR A 7 23.46 -6.88 -18.80
CA TYR A 7 22.30 -7.75 -18.55
C TYR A 7 22.49 -9.05 -19.35
N LYS A 8 22.39 -10.20 -18.68
CA LYS A 8 22.29 -11.48 -19.35
C LYS A 8 20.86 -11.57 -19.90
N ILE A 9 20.72 -11.53 -21.23
CA ILE A 9 19.46 -11.89 -21.89
C ILE A 9 19.32 -13.40 -21.68
N THR A 10 18.57 -13.82 -20.70
CA THR A 10 18.12 -15.21 -20.59
C THR A 10 17.00 -15.38 -21.61
N GLU A 11 17.14 -16.36 -22.50
CA GLU A 11 15.97 -16.86 -23.22
C GLU A 11 14.91 -17.21 -22.20
N SER A 12 13.66 -16.77 -22.42
CA SER A 12 12.60 -17.00 -21.47
C SER A 12 12.23 -18.49 -21.50
N SER A 13 12.84 -19.26 -20.60
CA SER A 13 12.39 -20.62 -20.33
C SER A 13 11.03 -20.57 -19.65
N GLN A 14 10.18 -21.53 -19.91
CA GLN A 14 8.92 -21.74 -19.20
C GLN A 14 9.02 -22.99 -18.34
N SER A 15 8.60 -22.91 -17.10
CA SER A 15 8.56 -24.05 -16.18
C SER A 15 7.16 -24.13 -15.57
N SER A 16 6.33 -25.08 -16.05
CA SER A 16 5.06 -25.38 -15.39
C SER A 16 5.31 -26.04 -14.04
N SER A 17 4.51 -25.67 -13.07
CA SER A 17 4.58 -26.21 -11.72
C SER A 17 3.24 -26.79 -11.28
N GLN A 18 3.25 -27.61 -10.23
CA GLN A 18 2.04 -28.04 -9.52
C GLN A 18 1.64 -27.01 -8.45
N ALA A 19 1.74 -25.72 -8.79
CA ALA A 19 1.45 -24.63 -7.86
C ALA A 19 0.12 -24.83 -7.15
N TYR A 20 0.12 -24.75 -5.85
CA TYR A 20 -1.05 -24.62 -5.02
C TYR A 20 -0.77 -23.64 -3.88
N TYR A 21 -1.81 -22.95 -3.42
CA TYR A 21 -1.68 -22.04 -2.29
C TYR A 21 -2.53 -22.51 -1.13
N HIS A 22 -2.05 -22.19 0.06
CA HIS A 22 -2.76 -22.39 1.31
C HIS A 22 -3.18 -21.04 1.90
N LEU A 23 -4.45 -20.94 2.32
CA LEU A 23 -4.96 -19.84 3.12
C LEU A 23 -5.53 -20.40 4.42
N SER A 24 -5.16 -19.80 5.55
CA SER A 24 -5.68 -20.15 6.88
C SER A 24 -7.06 -19.55 7.20
N PHE A 25 -7.66 -18.83 6.25
CA PHE A 25 -8.96 -18.16 6.39
C PHE A 25 -9.69 -18.16 5.04
N GLU A 26 -11.01 -17.94 5.09
CA GLU A 26 -11.82 -17.78 3.89
C GLU A 26 -11.75 -16.36 3.35
N MET A 27 -11.65 -16.24 2.03
CA MET A 27 -11.73 -14.95 1.35
C MET A 27 -13.15 -14.38 1.42
N SER A 28 -13.27 -13.07 1.51
CA SER A 28 -14.56 -12.38 1.38
C SER A 28 -15.10 -12.49 -0.05
N GLU A 29 -16.39 -12.30 -0.24
CA GLU A 29 -17.03 -12.27 -1.57
C GLU A 29 -16.34 -11.30 -2.54
N GLN A 30 -15.96 -10.12 -2.06
CA GLN A 30 -15.20 -9.16 -2.86
C GLN A 30 -13.84 -9.70 -3.30
N GLN A 31 -13.15 -10.44 -2.44
CA GLN A 31 -11.85 -11.03 -2.78
C GLN A 31 -12.00 -12.16 -3.81
N TYR A 32 -13.03 -13.00 -3.69
CA TYR A 32 -13.35 -13.99 -4.72
C TYR A 32 -13.69 -13.34 -6.05
N TYR A 33 -14.55 -12.33 -6.05
CA TYR A 33 -14.88 -11.55 -7.23
C TYR A 33 -13.63 -10.97 -7.92
N ALA A 34 -12.70 -10.41 -7.16
CA ALA A 34 -11.43 -9.89 -7.69
C ALA A 34 -10.56 -11.03 -8.27
N SER A 35 -10.43 -12.15 -7.56
CA SER A 35 -9.65 -13.32 -7.99
C SER A 35 -10.15 -13.89 -9.32
N GLU A 36 -11.45 -14.00 -9.51
CA GLU A 36 -12.04 -14.46 -10.79
C GLU A 36 -11.68 -13.53 -11.96
N HIS A 37 -11.74 -12.21 -11.73
CA HIS A 37 -11.34 -11.24 -12.75
C HIS A 37 -9.84 -11.31 -13.07
N ILE A 38 -8.98 -11.54 -12.06
CA ILE A 38 -7.54 -11.76 -12.26
C ILE A 38 -7.32 -13.02 -13.13
N VAL A 39 -7.93 -14.15 -12.78
CA VAL A 39 -7.77 -15.40 -13.55
C VAL A 39 -8.25 -15.20 -14.99
N ARG A 40 -9.39 -14.52 -15.19
CA ARG A 40 -9.89 -14.20 -16.53
C ARG A 40 -8.89 -13.32 -17.31
N ALA A 41 -8.34 -12.28 -16.68
CA ALA A 41 -7.38 -11.39 -17.32
C ALA A 41 -6.10 -12.14 -17.73
N ILE A 42 -5.58 -13.03 -16.87
CA ILE A 42 -4.42 -13.86 -17.17
C ILE A 42 -4.71 -14.80 -18.36
N ARG A 43 -5.85 -15.47 -18.36
CA ARG A 43 -6.27 -16.36 -19.45
C ARG A 43 -6.36 -15.64 -20.79
N MET A 44 -6.85 -14.40 -20.79
CA MET A 44 -7.07 -13.60 -21.99
C MET A 44 -5.90 -12.66 -22.33
N ARG A 45 -4.79 -12.74 -21.59
CA ARG A 45 -3.61 -11.85 -21.73
C ARG A 45 -4.00 -10.36 -21.74
N GLN A 46 -4.86 -9.97 -20.82
CA GLN A 46 -5.42 -8.62 -20.74
C GLN A 46 -4.81 -7.79 -19.61
N THR A 47 -4.88 -6.47 -19.78
CA THR A 47 -4.58 -5.50 -18.72
C THR A 47 -5.86 -5.16 -17.96
N ILE A 48 -5.79 -5.27 -16.63
CA ILE A 48 -6.87 -4.83 -15.72
C ILE A 48 -6.32 -3.95 -14.60
N LEU A 49 -7.20 -3.14 -14.02
CA LEU A 49 -6.94 -2.35 -12.83
C LEU A 49 -7.84 -2.78 -11.67
N LEU A 50 -7.25 -3.28 -10.61
CA LEU A 50 -7.92 -3.46 -9.33
C LEU A 50 -7.86 -2.14 -8.54
N TYR A 51 -8.92 -1.37 -8.63
CA TYR A 51 -9.11 -0.17 -7.82
C TYR A 51 -9.64 -0.58 -6.44
N ALA A 52 -8.73 -0.97 -5.55
CA ALA A 52 -9.03 -1.59 -4.29
C ALA A 52 -8.69 -0.65 -3.12
N VAL A 53 -9.64 -0.41 -2.23
CA VAL A 53 -9.39 0.41 -1.03
C VAL A 53 -8.28 -0.17 -0.16
N THR A 54 -7.70 0.67 0.68
CA THR A 54 -6.67 0.24 1.64
C THR A 54 -7.26 -0.77 2.62
N GLY A 55 -6.57 -1.91 2.81
CA GLY A 55 -7.06 -3.00 3.66
C GLY A 55 -8.09 -3.93 2.99
N ALA A 56 -8.20 -3.91 1.66
CA ALA A 56 -9.05 -4.84 0.92
C ALA A 56 -8.52 -6.28 0.86
N GLY A 57 -7.24 -6.52 1.25
CA GLY A 57 -6.61 -7.83 1.13
C GLY A 57 -6.14 -8.14 -0.30
N LYS A 58 -5.46 -7.17 -0.94
CA LYS A 58 -5.01 -7.28 -2.34
C LYS A 58 -4.07 -8.46 -2.59
N THR A 59 -3.21 -8.79 -1.64
CA THR A 59 -2.24 -9.88 -1.78
C THR A 59 -2.93 -11.22 -1.96
N GLU A 60 -3.94 -11.50 -1.16
CA GLU A 60 -4.67 -12.76 -1.18
C GLU A 60 -5.51 -12.91 -2.46
N MET A 61 -5.98 -11.79 -3.02
CA MET A 61 -6.71 -11.79 -4.30
C MET A 61 -5.85 -12.29 -5.49
N MET A 62 -4.52 -12.16 -5.40
CA MET A 62 -3.60 -12.64 -6.45
C MET A 62 -3.44 -14.15 -6.46
N PHE A 63 -3.66 -14.84 -5.33
CA PHE A 63 -3.22 -16.23 -5.16
C PHE A 63 -3.81 -17.21 -6.18
N GLN A 64 -5.11 -17.12 -6.45
CA GLN A 64 -5.74 -17.97 -7.45
C GLN A 64 -5.20 -17.69 -8.87
N GLY A 65 -4.92 -16.42 -9.19
CA GLY A 65 -4.32 -16.02 -10.45
C GLY A 65 -2.87 -16.51 -10.58
N ILE A 66 -2.08 -16.40 -9.50
CA ILE A 66 -0.71 -16.92 -9.44
C ILE A 66 -0.71 -18.45 -9.66
N GLN A 67 -1.55 -19.18 -8.94
CA GLN A 67 -1.70 -20.62 -9.10
C GLN A 67 -2.05 -20.98 -10.54
N TYR A 68 -3.04 -20.31 -11.12
CA TYR A 68 -3.43 -20.55 -12.51
C TYR A 68 -2.25 -20.29 -13.47
N ALA A 69 -1.60 -19.15 -13.38
CA ALA A 69 -0.48 -18.76 -14.24
C ALA A 69 0.68 -19.76 -14.16
N ARG A 70 1.11 -20.13 -12.94
CA ARG A 70 2.21 -21.08 -12.76
C ARG A 70 1.90 -22.47 -13.29
N ARG A 71 0.67 -22.95 -13.14
CA ARG A 71 0.23 -24.22 -13.74
C ARG A 71 0.21 -24.22 -15.27
N GLN A 72 0.04 -23.05 -15.89
CA GLN A 72 0.16 -22.88 -17.34
C GLN A 72 1.62 -22.74 -17.82
N GLY A 73 2.60 -22.68 -16.91
CA GLY A 73 3.99 -22.46 -17.24
C GLY A 73 4.36 -20.98 -17.40
N ASP A 74 3.49 -20.05 -17.00
CA ASP A 74 3.75 -18.62 -17.08
C ASP A 74 4.89 -18.21 -16.15
N ASN A 75 5.80 -17.37 -16.64
CA ASN A 75 6.72 -16.62 -15.81
C ASN A 75 5.97 -15.41 -15.24
N ILE A 76 6.00 -15.26 -13.92
CA ILE A 76 5.26 -14.22 -13.24
C ILE A 76 6.15 -13.27 -12.44
N ALA A 77 5.77 -12.00 -12.40
CA ALA A 77 6.37 -11.01 -11.50
C ALA A 77 5.32 -10.34 -10.63
N ILE A 78 5.64 -10.16 -9.36
CA ILE A 78 4.92 -9.27 -8.43
C ILE A 78 5.82 -8.10 -8.13
N VAL A 79 5.40 -6.92 -8.52
CA VAL A 79 6.23 -5.72 -8.54
C VAL A 79 5.64 -4.63 -7.65
N SER A 80 6.50 -3.98 -6.86
CA SER A 80 6.13 -2.76 -6.15
C SER A 80 7.27 -1.74 -6.24
N PRO A 81 6.98 -0.44 -6.25
CA PRO A 81 8.05 0.58 -6.22
C PRO A 81 8.80 0.65 -4.88
N ARG A 82 8.29 0.01 -3.82
CA ARG A 82 8.80 0.14 -2.44
C ARG A 82 9.36 -1.18 -1.90
N VAL A 83 10.56 -1.14 -1.32
CA VAL A 83 11.23 -2.31 -0.72
C VAL A 83 10.44 -2.90 0.45
N ASP A 84 9.90 -2.05 1.34
CA ASP A 84 9.10 -2.49 2.49
C ASP A 84 7.85 -3.28 2.08
N VAL A 85 7.20 -2.87 0.98
CA VAL A 85 6.04 -3.58 0.40
C VAL A 85 6.47 -4.91 -0.22
N VAL A 86 7.59 -4.94 -0.96
CA VAL A 86 8.15 -6.18 -1.52
C VAL A 86 8.44 -7.19 -0.42
N VAL A 87 9.07 -6.77 0.67
CA VAL A 87 9.38 -7.64 1.82
C VAL A 87 8.09 -8.15 2.49
N GLU A 88 7.07 -7.31 2.66
CA GLU A 88 5.79 -7.74 3.24
C GLU A 88 5.06 -8.74 2.34
N ILE A 89 4.96 -8.44 1.04
CA ILE A 89 4.30 -9.33 0.06
C ILE A 89 5.06 -10.66 -0.04
N SER A 90 6.40 -10.63 -0.11
CA SER A 90 7.20 -11.84 -0.26
C SER A 90 7.03 -12.83 0.89
N LYS A 91 6.87 -12.35 2.12
CA LYS A 91 6.53 -13.19 3.27
C LYS A 91 5.21 -13.93 3.04
N ARG A 92 4.15 -13.19 2.72
CA ARG A 92 2.80 -13.77 2.50
C ARG A 92 2.77 -14.75 1.34
N ILE A 93 3.51 -14.46 0.26
CA ILE A 93 3.61 -15.34 -0.90
C ILE A 93 4.36 -16.63 -0.54
N LYS A 94 5.49 -16.53 0.18
CA LYS A 94 6.23 -17.73 0.64
C LYS A 94 5.42 -18.60 1.58
N ASP A 95 4.68 -17.98 2.49
CA ASP A 95 3.82 -18.70 3.44
C ASP A 95 2.64 -19.41 2.72
N ALA A 96 2.14 -18.84 1.62
CA ALA A 96 1.05 -19.40 0.84
C ALA A 96 1.50 -20.46 -0.18
N PHE A 97 2.64 -20.27 -0.86
CA PHE A 97 3.14 -21.10 -1.96
C PHE A 97 4.40 -21.84 -1.55
N LEU A 98 4.27 -22.88 -0.71
CA LEU A 98 5.38 -23.63 -0.16
C LEU A 98 6.14 -24.48 -1.18
N ASN A 99 5.53 -24.76 -2.33
CA ASN A 99 6.08 -25.61 -3.39
C ASN A 99 6.59 -24.84 -4.61
N GLU A 100 6.81 -23.52 -4.48
CA GLU A 100 7.32 -22.65 -5.55
C GLU A 100 8.69 -22.06 -5.19
N ASP A 101 9.59 -22.04 -6.18
CA ASP A 101 10.87 -21.35 -6.11
C ASP A 101 10.67 -19.88 -6.43
N ILE A 102 10.82 -19.01 -5.41
CA ILE A 102 10.48 -17.59 -5.50
C ILE A 102 11.71 -16.72 -5.35
N ASP A 103 12.09 -16.04 -6.41
CA ASP A 103 13.12 -15.01 -6.39
C ASP A 103 12.63 -13.72 -5.75
N ILE A 104 13.29 -13.25 -4.69
CA ILE A 104 12.99 -11.98 -4.05
C ILE A 104 14.10 -11.00 -4.38
N LEU A 105 13.78 -9.98 -5.21
CA LEU A 105 14.77 -9.07 -5.76
C LEU A 105 14.54 -7.63 -5.30
N HIS A 106 15.50 -7.10 -4.57
CA HIS A 106 15.59 -5.68 -4.19
C HIS A 106 17.06 -5.25 -4.16
N GLN A 107 17.39 -4.03 -3.76
CA GLN A 107 18.73 -3.46 -3.87
C GLN A 107 19.86 -4.33 -3.29
N GLN A 108 19.61 -5.08 -2.23
CA GLN A 108 20.61 -5.88 -1.50
C GLN A 108 20.47 -7.39 -1.73
N SER A 109 19.63 -7.81 -2.67
CA SER A 109 19.36 -9.24 -2.93
C SER A 109 19.96 -9.69 -4.24
N SER A 110 20.34 -10.98 -4.30
CA SER A 110 20.75 -11.69 -5.51
C SER A 110 19.66 -12.67 -5.93
N GLN A 111 19.57 -12.90 -7.25
CA GLN A 111 18.71 -13.93 -7.81
C GLN A 111 19.23 -15.31 -7.41
N GLN A 112 18.36 -16.19 -6.92
CA GLN A 112 18.68 -17.54 -6.45
C GLN A 112 18.18 -18.62 -7.40
N PHE A 113 17.12 -18.35 -8.14
CA PHE A 113 16.45 -19.27 -9.05
C PHE A 113 16.43 -18.73 -10.49
N GLU A 114 15.65 -19.36 -11.35
CA GLU A 114 15.62 -19.03 -12.78
C GLU A 114 14.66 -17.89 -13.15
N GLY A 115 14.04 -17.23 -12.17
CA GLY A 115 13.17 -16.09 -12.38
C GLY A 115 11.77 -16.43 -12.91
N HIS A 116 11.30 -17.67 -12.75
CA HIS A 116 9.96 -18.05 -13.16
C HIS A 116 8.87 -17.46 -12.26
N PHE A 117 9.19 -17.26 -10.98
CA PHE A 117 8.33 -16.55 -10.03
C PHE A 117 9.16 -15.51 -9.28
N VAL A 118 8.93 -14.23 -9.56
CA VAL A 118 9.71 -13.12 -9.02
C VAL A 118 8.83 -12.19 -8.19
N VAL A 119 9.29 -11.80 -7.00
CA VAL A 119 8.74 -10.71 -6.21
C VAL A 119 9.81 -9.63 -6.08
N CYS A 120 9.59 -8.46 -6.66
CA CYS A 120 10.69 -7.50 -6.79
C CYS A 120 10.28 -6.02 -6.70
N THR A 121 11.30 -5.17 -6.49
CA THR A 121 11.12 -3.74 -6.75
C THR A 121 11.16 -3.46 -8.25
N VAL A 122 10.46 -2.40 -8.69
CA VAL A 122 10.35 -2.05 -10.11
C VAL A 122 11.72 -1.88 -10.80
N HIS A 123 12.74 -1.41 -10.09
CA HIS A 123 14.11 -1.27 -10.61
C HIS A 123 14.74 -2.62 -11.01
N GLN A 124 14.33 -3.72 -10.40
CA GLN A 124 14.88 -5.03 -10.72
C GLN A 124 14.37 -5.57 -12.07
N LEU A 125 13.30 -4.99 -12.62
CA LEU A 125 12.79 -5.36 -13.94
C LEU A 125 13.78 -5.10 -15.08
N TYR A 126 14.77 -4.21 -14.90
CA TYR A 126 15.87 -4.05 -15.85
C TYR A 126 16.72 -5.32 -16.09
N ARG A 127 16.61 -6.32 -15.20
CA ARG A 127 17.30 -7.61 -15.35
C ARG A 127 16.62 -8.54 -16.35
N PHE A 128 15.38 -8.23 -16.74
CA PHE A 128 14.54 -9.11 -17.55
C PHE A 128 14.16 -8.43 -18.86
N LYS A 129 14.08 -9.21 -19.94
CA LYS A 129 13.63 -8.74 -21.25
C LYS A 129 12.67 -9.77 -21.84
N GLN A 130 11.43 -9.36 -22.17
CA GLN A 130 10.40 -10.23 -22.74
C GLN A 130 10.27 -11.58 -21.99
N HIS A 131 10.29 -11.49 -20.66
CA HIS A 131 10.39 -12.68 -19.80
C HIS A 131 9.05 -13.04 -19.17
N PHE A 132 8.28 -12.05 -18.69
CA PHE A 132 7.08 -12.28 -17.92
C PHE A 132 5.82 -12.38 -18.80
N ASP A 133 5.05 -13.46 -18.56
CA ASP A 133 3.71 -13.69 -19.14
C ASP A 133 2.62 -12.97 -18.32
N THR A 134 2.85 -12.82 -17.02
CA THR A 134 1.91 -12.17 -16.09
C THR A 134 2.67 -11.27 -15.12
N ILE A 135 2.25 -10.01 -15.02
CA ILE A 135 2.83 -9.05 -14.07
C ILE A 135 1.74 -8.45 -13.19
N PHE A 136 1.92 -8.58 -11.89
CA PHE A 136 1.15 -7.88 -10.86
C PHE A 136 1.93 -6.66 -10.40
N ILE A 137 1.29 -5.48 -10.35
CA ILE A 137 1.92 -4.23 -9.94
C ILE A 137 1.13 -3.64 -8.78
N ASP A 138 1.67 -3.77 -7.57
CA ASP A 138 1.06 -3.17 -6.38
C ASP A 138 1.61 -1.76 -6.14
N GLU A 139 0.75 -0.87 -5.66
CA GLU A 139 1.03 0.54 -5.43
C GLU A 139 1.56 1.27 -6.69
N VAL A 140 0.93 1.03 -7.85
CA VAL A 140 1.32 1.65 -9.13
C VAL A 140 1.38 3.19 -9.09
N ASP A 141 0.63 3.81 -8.18
CA ASP A 141 0.59 5.25 -7.93
C ASP A 141 1.75 5.78 -7.07
N ALA A 142 2.56 4.90 -6.49
CA ALA A 142 3.66 5.31 -5.62
C ALA A 142 4.90 5.75 -6.42
N PHE A 143 5.60 6.76 -5.88
CA PHE A 143 6.93 7.13 -6.35
C PHE A 143 7.91 5.94 -6.17
N PRO A 144 8.87 5.69 -7.08
CA PRO A 144 9.17 6.47 -8.29
C PRO A 144 8.37 6.05 -9.55
N LEU A 145 7.67 4.93 -9.56
CA LEU A 145 7.03 4.36 -10.75
C LEU A 145 6.03 5.33 -11.41
N SER A 146 5.25 6.05 -10.60
CA SER A 146 4.23 6.99 -11.10
C SER A 146 4.79 8.17 -11.89
N MET A 147 6.08 8.51 -11.72
CA MET A 147 6.71 9.70 -12.32
C MET A 147 7.88 9.37 -13.25
N ASP A 148 8.47 8.18 -13.14
CA ASP A 148 9.67 7.80 -13.88
C ASP A 148 9.32 6.99 -15.13
N LYS A 149 9.45 7.63 -16.30
CA LYS A 149 9.19 7.02 -17.61
C LYS A 149 10.14 5.85 -17.91
N SER A 150 11.36 5.86 -17.37
CA SER A 150 12.33 4.78 -17.60
C SER A 150 11.90 3.50 -16.87
N LEU A 151 11.34 3.63 -15.68
CA LEU A 151 10.76 2.50 -14.94
C LEU A 151 9.49 1.96 -15.61
N GLN A 152 8.65 2.83 -16.16
CA GLN A 152 7.50 2.41 -16.96
C GLN A 152 7.94 1.66 -18.23
N GLN A 153 9.04 2.09 -18.85
CA GLN A 153 9.63 1.39 -19.98
C GLN A 153 10.26 0.05 -19.59
N ALA A 154 10.91 -0.02 -18.42
CA ALA A 154 11.45 -1.28 -17.88
C ALA A 154 10.33 -2.32 -17.68
N LEU A 155 9.17 -1.88 -17.16
CA LEU A 155 7.99 -2.72 -17.03
C LEU A 155 7.55 -3.29 -18.38
N LYS A 156 7.40 -2.43 -19.39
CA LYS A 156 6.99 -2.85 -20.75
C LYS A 156 8.01 -3.79 -21.39
N SER A 157 9.32 -3.53 -21.23
CA SER A 157 10.37 -4.32 -21.87
C SER A 157 10.59 -5.68 -21.18
N SER A 158 10.25 -5.81 -19.91
CA SER A 158 10.32 -7.08 -19.16
C SER A 158 9.15 -8.01 -19.46
N SER A 159 8.02 -7.48 -19.92
CA SER A 159 6.85 -8.26 -20.34
C SER A 159 7.06 -8.88 -21.71
N LYS A 160 6.48 -10.08 -21.93
CA LYS A 160 6.34 -10.66 -23.29
C LYS A 160 5.37 -9.83 -24.13
N VAL A 161 5.34 -10.10 -25.44
CA VAL A 161 4.41 -9.42 -26.37
C VAL A 161 2.96 -9.70 -25.97
N GLU A 162 2.63 -10.97 -25.75
CA GLU A 162 1.35 -11.39 -25.20
C GLU A 162 1.48 -11.64 -23.70
N HIS A 163 0.94 -10.76 -22.90
CA HIS A 163 1.04 -10.83 -21.45
C HIS A 163 -0.20 -10.27 -20.75
N ALA A 164 -0.38 -10.63 -19.49
CA ALA A 164 -1.37 -10.03 -18.62
C ALA A 164 -0.72 -9.03 -17.67
N THR A 165 -1.34 -7.87 -17.49
CA THR A 165 -0.91 -6.87 -16.48
C THR A 165 -2.04 -6.60 -15.51
N ILE A 166 -1.78 -6.81 -14.22
CA ILE A 166 -2.72 -6.57 -13.14
C ILE A 166 -2.23 -5.40 -12.30
N TYR A 167 -2.74 -4.20 -12.57
CA TYR A 167 -2.48 -3.02 -11.73
C TYR A 167 -3.32 -3.05 -10.47
N MET A 168 -2.72 -2.66 -9.34
CA MET A 168 -3.41 -2.61 -8.05
C MET A 168 -3.06 -1.31 -7.32
N THR A 169 -4.09 -0.59 -6.90
CA THR A 169 -3.92 0.63 -6.09
C THR A 169 -5.22 1.05 -5.43
N ALA A 170 -5.12 1.84 -4.35
CA ALA A 170 -6.25 2.53 -3.73
C ALA A 170 -6.48 3.95 -4.28
N THR A 171 -5.53 4.48 -5.04
CA THR A 171 -5.51 5.85 -5.54
C THR A 171 -5.00 5.89 -6.99
N PRO A 172 -5.78 5.35 -7.94
CA PRO A 172 -5.32 5.21 -9.32
C PRO A 172 -5.04 6.58 -9.96
N PRO A 173 -3.86 6.73 -10.62
CA PRO A 173 -3.55 7.93 -11.39
C PRO A 173 -4.58 8.16 -12.50
N LYS A 174 -4.91 9.43 -12.77
CA LYS A 174 -5.88 9.80 -13.82
C LYS A 174 -5.45 9.26 -15.20
N GLN A 175 -4.16 9.29 -15.49
CA GLN A 175 -3.62 8.75 -16.73
C GLN A 175 -3.95 7.26 -16.86
N LEU A 176 -3.69 6.45 -15.83
CA LEU A 176 -3.97 5.02 -15.85
C LEU A 176 -5.47 4.74 -16.04
N LEU A 177 -6.34 5.54 -15.39
CA LEU A 177 -7.79 5.44 -15.57
C LEU A 177 -8.26 5.77 -17.00
N SER A 178 -7.52 6.59 -17.74
CA SER A 178 -7.84 6.92 -19.15
C SER A 178 -7.28 5.91 -20.16
N GLU A 179 -6.23 5.18 -19.79
CA GLU A 179 -5.59 4.17 -20.65
C GLU A 179 -6.27 2.80 -20.60
N ILE A 180 -6.91 2.47 -19.46
CA ILE A 180 -7.56 1.16 -19.26
C ILE A 180 -9.04 1.25 -19.61
N PRO A 181 -9.57 0.35 -20.46
CA PRO A 181 -11.00 0.26 -20.75
C PRO A 181 -11.84 0.15 -19.47
N HIS A 182 -12.99 0.81 -19.44
CA HIS A 182 -13.81 0.93 -18.23
C HIS A 182 -14.25 -0.44 -17.66
N GLU A 183 -14.51 -1.41 -18.52
CA GLU A 183 -14.86 -2.79 -18.17
C GLU A 183 -13.71 -3.55 -17.49
N ASN A 184 -12.47 -3.11 -17.72
CA ASN A 184 -11.26 -3.66 -17.11
C ASN A 184 -10.86 -2.96 -15.80
N ILE A 185 -11.66 -1.98 -15.33
CA ILE A 185 -11.47 -1.31 -14.03
C ILE A 185 -12.38 -1.94 -12.98
N ILE A 186 -11.82 -2.79 -12.16
CA ILE A 186 -12.52 -3.54 -11.13
C ILE A 186 -12.47 -2.78 -9.81
N LYS A 187 -13.59 -2.16 -9.41
CA LYS A 187 -13.68 -1.40 -8.15
C LYS A 187 -13.97 -2.33 -6.98
N LEU A 188 -13.10 -2.30 -5.98
CA LEU A 188 -13.13 -3.13 -4.79
C LEU A 188 -13.23 -2.22 -3.55
N PRO A 189 -14.46 -1.78 -3.20
CA PRO A 189 -14.70 -0.72 -2.24
C PRO A 189 -14.70 -1.15 -0.78
N ALA A 190 -14.71 -2.46 -0.48
CA ALA A 190 -14.79 -2.98 0.87
C ALA A 190 -13.42 -3.42 1.41
N ARG A 191 -13.26 -3.37 2.71
CA ARG A 191 -12.19 -4.05 3.44
C ARG A 191 -12.57 -5.51 3.67
N PHE A 192 -11.55 -6.37 3.89
CA PHE A 192 -11.78 -7.80 4.12
C PHE A 192 -12.68 -8.09 5.33
N HIS A 193 -12.70 -7.22 6.34
CA HIS A 193 -13.50 -7.38 7.57
C HIS A 193 -14.90 -6.74 7.48
N LYS A 194 -15.34 -6.33 6.31
CA LYS A 194 -16.69 -5.81 6.02
C LYS A 194 -17.10 -4.52 6.77
N LYS A 195 -16.17 -3.77 7.36
CA LYS A 195 -16.48 -2.48 8.01
C LYS A 195 -16.12 -1.30 7.11
N SER A 196 -16.89 -0.22 7.23
CA SER A 196 -16.73 1.01 6.46
C SER A 196 -15.34 1.64 6.65
N LEU A 197 -14.86 2.29 5.59
CA LEU A 197 -13.67 3.14 5.67
C LEU A 197 -13.93 4.33 6.61
N PRO A 198 -12.95 4.74 7.42
CA PRO A 198 -13.10 5.88 8.31
C PRO A 198 -13.16 7.18 7.51
N VAL A 199 -14.25 7.92 7.70
CA VAL A 199 -14.46 9.22 7.04
C VAL A 199 -13.78 10.32 7.87
N PRO A 200 -12.89 11.13 7.28
CA PRO A 200 -12.15 12.15 8.01
C PRO A 200 -13.06 13.27 8.51
N LYS A 201 -12.80 13.73 9.75
CA LYS A 201 -13.41 14.91 10.35
C LYS A 201 -12.44 16.08 10.24
N TYR A 202 -12.95 17.26 9.85
CA TYR A 202 -12.15 18.48 9.71
C TYR A 202 -12.19 19.28 11.01
N ARG A 203 -11.04 19.89 11.33
CA ARG A 203 -10.89 20.79 12.47
C ARG A 203 -10.02 21.98 12.09
N TYR A 204 -10.51 23.19 12.28
CA TYR A 204 -9.67 24.38 12.15
C TYR A 204 -8.58 24.34 13.23
N PHE A 205 -7.33 24.43 12.81
CA PHE A 205 -6.19 24.42 13.71
C PHE A 205 -4.97 25.03 13.01
N LYS A 206 -4.42 26.08 13.63
CA LYS A 206 -3.17 26.68 13.22
C LYS A 206 -2.08 26.19 14.15
N LEU A 207 -1.13 25.44 13.60
CA LEU A 207 -0.03 24.89 14.38
C LEU A 207 0.90 26.00 14.90
N ASN A 208 1.22 25.93 16.19
CA ASN A 208 2.34 26.67 16.78
C ASN A 208 3.29 25.64 17.37
N ASN A 209 4.43 25.42 16.68
CA ASN A 209 5.42 24.41 17.02
C ASN A 209 6.31 24.77 18.23
N ASN A 210 6.16 25.98 18.82
CA ASN A 210 6.94 26.44 19.97
C ASN A 210 6.23 26.25 21.31
N LYS A 211 4.98 25.81 21.31
CA LYS A 211 4.21 25.59 22.55
C LYS A 211 3.22 24.45 22.43
N ILE A 212 2.89 23.85 23.57
CA ILE A 212 1.81 22.85 23.67
C ILE A 212 0.47 23.56 23.44
N GLN A 213 -0.26 23.13 22.43
CA GLN A 213 -1.61 23.64 22.12
C GLN A 213 -2.66 22.72 22.73
N LYS A 214 -3.54 23.28 23.54
CA LYS A 214 -4.54 22.55 24.34
C LYS A 214 -5.38 21.57 23.50
N MET A 215 -5.78 21.96 22.28
CA MET A 215 -6.64 21.11 21.42
C MET A 215 -5.92 19.81 21.04
N LEU A 216 -4.73 19.91 20.44
CA LEU A 216 -3.95 18.73 20.04
C LEU A 216 -3.59 17.89 21.25
N TYR A 217 -3.11 18.53 22.33
CA TYR A 217 -2.72 17.83 23.54
C TYR A 217 -3.88 17.03 24.17
N ARG A 218 -5.09 17.61 24.27
CA ARG A 218 -6.26 16.90 24.78
C ARG A 218 -6.61 15.69 23.91
N ILE A 219 -6.58 15.84 22.59
CA ILE A 219 -6.86 14.73 21.67
C ILE A 219 -5.86 13.59 21.91
N LEU A 220 -4.56 13.89 22.01
CA LEU A 220 -3.54 12.88 22.27
C LEU A 220 -3.72 12.21 23.63
N GLN A 221 -4.02 12.97 24.69
CA GLN A 221 -4.31 12.42 26.02
C GLN A 221 -5.57 11.54 26.01
N ASP A 222 -6.64 11.98 25.35
CA ASP A 222 -7.86 11.17 25.22
C ASP A 222 -7.59 9.84 24.50
N GLN A 223 -6.71 9.83 23.48
CA GLN A 223 -6.33 8.58 22.79
C GLN A 223 -5.50 7.68 23.71
N ILE A 224 -4.51 8.21 24.40
CA ILE A 224 -3.69 7.46 25.38
C ILE A 224 -4.58 6.86 26.46
N ASN A 225 -5.49 7.63 27.04
CA ASN A 225 -6.41 7.16 28.08
C ASN A 225 -7.35 6.04 27.58
N ASN A 226 -7.69 6.05 26.30
CA ASN A 226 -8.49 5.02 25.64
C ASN A 226 -7.64 3.86 25.07
N GLN A 227 -6.37 3.76 25.44
CA GLN A 227 -5.42 2.73 24.97
C GLN A 227 -5.33 2.65 23.44
N ARG A 228 -5.37 3.82 22.79
CA ARG A 228 -5.25 3.93 21.33
C ARG A 228 -3.91 4.53 20.96
N TYR A 229 -3.34 4.01 19.89
CA TYR A 229 -2.13 4.54 19.26
C TYR A 229 -2.47 5.69 18.32
N THR A 230 -1.63 6.71 18.25
CA THR A 230 -1.89 7.84 17.37
C THR A 230 -0.69 8.13 16.46
N LEU A 231 -0.92 8.12 15.14
CA LEU A 231 0.02 8.72 14.19
C LEU A 231 -0.38 10.18 13.94
N VAL A 232 0.55 11.10 14.16
CA VAL A 232 0.38 12.51 13.82
C VAL A 232 1.26 12.83 12.62
N PHE A 233 0.64 13.09 11.49
CA PHE A 233 1.32 13.37 10.23
C PHE A 233 1.63 14.85 10.08
N PHE A 234 2.86 15.14 9.70
CA PHE A 234 3.37 16.49 9.37
C PHE A 234 3.86 16.50 7.92
N ASN A 235 3.68 17.60 7.24
CA ASN A 235 4.18 17.80 5.87
C ASN A 235 5.67 18.21 5.80
N ASN A 236 6.28 18.54 6.95
CA ASN A 236 7.66 19.04 7.05
C ASN A 236 8.37 18.43 8.26
N ILE A 237 9.59 17.93 8.03
CA ILE A 237 10.42 17.27 9.06
C ILE A 237 10.82 18.27 10.16
N GLU A 238 11.23 19.47 9.80
CA GLU A 238 11.67 20.49 10.77
C GLU A 238 10.54 20.89 11.72
N THR A 239 9.35 21.15 11.18
CA THR A 239 8.15 21.46 11.96
C THR A 239 7.76 20.30 12.89
N MET A 240 7.87 19.07 12.41
CA MET A 240 7.64 17.87 13.20
C MET A 240 8.59 17.76 14.38
N ILE A 241 9.90 17.92 14.15
CA ILE A 241 10.95 17.82 15.20
C ILE A 241 10.78 18.92 16.25
N LYS A 242 10.52 20.17 15.83
CA LYS A 242 10.25 21.29 16.76
C LYS A 242 9.01 20.98 17.62
N THR A 243 7.93 20.53 17.02
CA THR A 243 6.72 20.15 17.74
C THR A 243 6.99 18.98 18.68
N PHE A 244 7.72 17.97 18.24
CA PHE A 244 8.12 16.83 19.07
C PHE A 244 8.86 17.27 20.33
N SER A 245 9.86 18.14 20.20
CA SER A 245 10.69 18.62 21.35
C SER A 245 9.83 19.27 22.43
N VAL A 246 8.78 19.98 22.04
CA VAL A 246 7.84 20.63 22.96
C VAL A 246 6.90 19.60 23.62
N TYR A 247 6.29 18.71 22.82
CA TYR A 247 5.29 17.73 23.33
C TYR A 247 5.94 16.60 24.15
N LYS A 248 7.19 16.23 23.86
CA LYS A 248 7.95 15.20 24.61
C LYS A 248 8.07 15.52 26.09
N GLN A 249 8.03 16.80 26.48
CA GLN A 249 8.06 17.24 27.88
C GLN A 249 6.82 16.80 28.67
N LYS A 250 5.69 16.48 28.00
CA LYS A 250 4.41 16.13 28.62
C LYS A 250 3.89 14.75 28.23
N ILE A 251 4.40 14.15 27.16
CA ILE A 251 4.00 12.82 26.68
C ILE A 251 5.25 11.93 26.67
N THR A 252 5.39 11.08 27.66
CA THR A 252 6.57 10.23 27.85
C THR A 252 6.74 9.19 26.77
N LYS A 253 5.64 8.54 26.33
CA LYS A 253 5.62 7.52 25.26
C LYS A 253 5.38 8.16 23.86
N LEU A 254 6.07 9.26 23.58
CA LEU A 254 6.08 9.94 22.29
C LEU A 254 7.41 9.73 21.59
N THR A 255 7.39 9.40 20.31
CA THR A 255 8.57 9.39 19.43
C THR A 255 8.25 10.03 18.08
N TYR A 256 9.25 10.11 17.20
CA TYR A 256 9.06 10.55 15.81
C TYR A 256 9.84 9.66 14.84
N VAL A 257 9.34 9.60 13.59
CA VAL A 257 9.92 8.83 12.49
C VAL A 257 9.80 9.62 11.18
N HIS A 258 10.91 9.73 10.43
CA HIS A 258 10.95 10.33 9.09
C HIS A 258 11.89 9.56 8.15
N SER A 259 11.97 9.96 6.88
CA SER A 259 12.75 9.26 5.84
C SER A 259 14.24 9.19 6.13
N GLU A 260 14.79 10.22 6.79
CA GLU A 260 16.21 10.34 7.12
C GLU A 260 16.57 9.77 8.51
N ASP A 261 15.58 9.19 9.22
CA ASP A 261 15.80 8.62 10.55
C ASP A 261 16.51 7.25 10.43
N VAL A 262 17.74 7.18 10.90
CA VAL A 262 18.56 5.95 10.88
C VAL A 262 17.90 4.82 11.69
N PHE A 263 17.22 5.15 12.79
CA PHE A 263 16.53 4.20 13.68
C PHE A 263 15.06 3.97 13.31
N ARG A 264 14.61 4.36 12.10
CA ARG A 264 13.20 4.31 11.74
C ARG A 264 12.60 2.91 11.85
N PHE A 265 13.31 1.87 11.43
CA PHE A 265 12.83 0.48 11.49
C PHE A 265 12.66 0.00 12.93
N GLU A 266 13.66 0.28 13.76
CA GLU A 266 13.62 -0.04 15.19
C GLU A 266 12.48 0.69 15.91
N LYS A 267 12.30 1.99 15.68
CA LYS A 267 11.21 2.77 16.27
C LYS A 267 9.82 2.29 15.82
N VAL A 268 9.67 1.88 14.55
CA VAL A 268 8.42 1.31 14.04
C VAL A 268 8.14 -0.05 14.70
N GLU A 269 9.15 -0.85 14.94
CA GLU A 269 9.00 -2.11 15.67
C GLU A 269 8.66 -1.88 17.14
N GLN A 270 9.33 -0.96 17.80
CA GLN A 270 9.02 -0.54 19.17
C GLN A 270 7.58 -0.02 19.29
N LEU A 271 7.05 0.71 18.28
CA LEU A 271 5.65 1.09 18.26
C LEU A 271 4.73 -0.15 18.22
N ARG A 272 5.01 -1.11 17.33
CA ARG A 272 4.24 -2.36 17.23
C ARG A 272 4.21 -3.13 18.56
N ASN A 273 5.29 -3.03 19.31
CA ASN A 273 5.45 -3.66 20.63
C ASN A 273 4.86 -2.82 21.80
N GLY A 274 4.20 -1.68 21.51
CA GLY A 274 3.54 -0.83 22.49
C GLY A 274 4.46 0.03 23.37
N HIS A 275 5.72 0.23 22.96
CA HIS A 275 6.66 1.12 23.69
C HIS A 275 6.28 2.60 23.55
N PHE A 276 5.56 2.95 22.50
CA PHE A 276 5.09 4.31 22.23
C PHE A 276 3.58 4.32 22.01
N ASP A 277 2.91 5.35 22.51
CA ASP A 277 1.47 5.57 22.30
C ASP A 277 1.23 6.56 21.14
N VAL A 278 2.19 7.47 20.91
CA VAL A 278 2.10 8.50 19.88
C VAL A 278 3.38 8.55 19.05
N ILE A 279 3.21 8.58 17.72
CA ILE A 279 4.30 8.84 16.79
C ILE A 279 4.01 10.09 15.96
N PHE A 280 4.96 11.02 15.94
CA PHE A 280 4.99 12.09 14.97
C PHE A 280 5.74 11.59 13.73
N THR A 281 5.16 11.79 12.55
CA THR A 281 5.72 11.25 11.31
C THR A 281 5.45 12.17 10.12
N THR A 282 6.16 11.88 9.03
CA THR A 282 5.85 12.43 7.71
C THR A 282 5.17 11.35 6.85
N THR A 283 5.05 11.57 5.55
CA THR A 283 4.44 10.61 4.61
C THR A 283 5.13 9.22 4.58
N ILE A 284 6.24 9.04 5.28
CA ILE A 284 6.94 7.74 5.33
C ILE A 284 6.06 6.59 5.87
N LEU A 285 5.16 6.89 6.82
CA LEU A 285 4.22 5.90 7.37
C LEU A 285 2.83 5.91 6.71
N GLU A 286 2.65 6.65 5.62
CA GLU A 286 1.40 6.58 4.84
C GLU A 286 1.20 5.23 4.13
N ARG A 287 2.28 4.43 3.98
CA ARG A 287 2.31 3.09 3.35
C ARG A 287 3.14 2.12 4.20
N GLY A 288 2.97 0.81 3.99
CA GLY A 288 3.79 -0.23 4.64
C GLY A 288 3.62 -0.40 6.16
N PHE A 289 2.68 0.30 6.81
CA PHE A 289 2.45 0.20 8.26
C PHE A 289 1.02 -0.21 8.59
N THR A 290 0.87 -1.18 9.49
CA THR A 290 -0.45 -1.66 9.96
C THR A 290 -0.39 -1.98 11.45
N MET A 291 -1.35 -1.47 12.21
CA MET A 291 -1.48 -1.68 13.65
C MET A 291 -2.94 -1.65 14.07
N ALA A 292 -3.32 -2.43 15.09
CA ALA A 292 -4.63 -2.34 15.74
C ALA A 292 -4.72 -1.06 16.59
N ASN A 293 -5.92 -0.67 16.94
CA ASN A 293 -6.20 0.49 17.82
C ASN A 293 -5.56 1.82 17.35
N LEU A 294 -5.39 2.00 16.04
CA LEU A 294 -4.72 3.15 15.47
C LEU A 294 -5.69 4.27 15.12
N ASP A 295 -5.37 5.48 15.55
CA ASP A 295 -6.01 6.73 15.13
C ASP A 295 -5.01 7.63 14.39
N VAL A 296 -5.50 8.57 13.60
CA VAL A 296 -4.67 9.45 12.78
C VAL A 296 -5.09 10.90 12.94
N VAL A 297 -4.09 11.76 13.11
CA VAL A 297 -4.21 13.22 13.02
C VAL A 297 -3.28 13.71 11.90
N VAL A 298 -3.78 14.53 10.99
CA VAL A 298 -2.99 15.15 9.92
C VAL A 298 -2.91 16.63 10.20
N ILE A 299 -1.72 17.13 10.49
CA ILE A 299 -1.44 18.56 10.66
C ILE A 299 -1.32 19.20 9.28
N ASP A 300 -1.86 20.41 9.12
CA ASP A 300 -1.87 21.14 7.83
C ASP A 300 -2.40 20.31 6.66
N ALA A 301 -3.46 19.55 6.90
CA ALA A 301 -4.05 18.65 5.91
C ALA A 301 -4.37 19.34 4.57
N HIS A 302 -4.57 20.66 4.57
CA HIS A 302 -4.83 21.45 3.37
C HIS A 302 -3.64 21.54 2.40
N GLN A 303 -2.43 21.17 2.85
CA GLN A 303 -1.21 21.15 2.05
C GLN A 303 -0.93 19.77 1.42
N TYR A 304 -1.70 18.74 1.80
CA TYR A 304 -1.53 17.39 1.26
C TYR A 304 -2.32 17.20 -0.04
N ILE A 305 -1.79 16.35 -0.92
CA ILE A 305 -2.53 15.88 -2.10
C ILE A 305 -3.61 14.87 -1.69
N GLN A 306 -4.63 14.73 -2.53
CA GLN A 306 -5.77 13.85 -2.29
C GLN A 306 -5.36 12.40 -1.99
N GLU A 307 -4.42 11.87 -2.77
CA GLU A 307 -3.95 10.49 -2.70
C GLU A 307 -3.30 10.19 -1.34
N ALA A 308 -2.43 11.09 -0.86
CA ALA A 308 -1.81 10.97 0.45
C ALA A 308 -2.86 10.97 1.57
N LEU A 309 -3.84 11.87 1.52
CA LEU A 309 -4.92 11.94 2.50
C LEU A 309 -5.76 10.65 2.55
N ILE A 310 -6.06 10.04 1.40
CA ILE A 310 -6.76 8.75 1.30
C ILE A 310 -5.90 7.63 1.91
N GLN A 311 -4.61 7.55 1.56
CA GLN A 311 -3.70 6.54 2.07
C GLN A 311 -3.51 6.64 3.59
N ILE A 312 -3.34 7.87 4.10
CA ILE A 312 -3.22 8.16 5.53
C ILE A 312 -4.51 7.79 6.28
N ALA A 313 -5.68 8.23 5.79
CA ALA A 313 -6.96 7.86 6.37
C ALA A 313 -7.15 6.32 6.38
N GLY A 314 -6.68 5.68 5.33
CA GLY A 314 -6.71 4.24 5.17
C GLY A 314 -5.85 3.46 6.17
N ARG A 315 -5.01 4.09 7.00
CA ARG A 315 -4.26 3.40 8.08
C ARG A 315 -5.16 2.99 9.24
N VAL A 316 -6.22 3.73 9.49
CA VAL A 316 -7.14 3.52 10.60
C VAL A 316 -8.06 2.33 10.33
N GLY A 317 -8.27 1.48 11.33
CA GLY A 317 -9.24 0.37 11.26
C GLY A 317 -8.86 -0.74 10.27
N ARG A 318 -7.57 -1.07 10.10
CA ARG A 318 -7.11 -2.14 9.20
C ARG A 318 -7.20 -3.54 9.78
N LYS A 319 -7.19 -3.66 11.11
CA LYS A 319 -7.21 -4.93 11.81
C LYS A 319 -8.63 -5.29 12.22
N LEU A 320 -8.96 -6.58 12.19
CA LEU A 320 -10.27 -7.10 12.56
C LEU A 320 -10.60 -6.80 14.04
N GLU A 321 -9.60 -6.88 14.91
CA GLU A 321 -9.75 -6.63 16.35
C GLU A 321 -10.13 -5.17 16.66
N CYS A 322 -9.80 -4.23 15.77
CA CYS A 322 -10.19 -2.83 15.86
C CYS A 322 -10.46 -2.23 14.49
N PRO A 323 -11.63 -2.51 13.89
CA PRO A 323 -11.95 -2.12 12.52
C PRO A 323 -12.33 -0.65 12.37
N THR A 324 -12.40 0.10 13.47
CA THR A 324 -12.80 1.52 13.50
C THR A 324 -11.74 2.40 14.15
N GLY A 325 -11.85 3.70 13.97
CA GLY A 325 -11.00 4.69 14.62
C GLY A 325 -11.22 6.10 14.07
N LYS A 326 -10.47 7.06 14.62
CA LYS A 326 -10.61 8.47 14.30
C LYS A 326 -9.59 8.91 13.25
N VAL A 327 -10.07 9.66 12.26
CA VAL A 327 -9.24 10.39 11.30
C VAL A 327 -9.58 11.87 11.42
N LEU A 328 -8.59 12.67 11.83
CA LEU A 328 -8.74 14.10 12.01
C LEU A 328 -7.82 14.85 11.04
N PHE A 329 -8.41 15.71 10.22
CA PHE A 329 -7.70 16.63 9.33
C PHE A 329 -7.70 18.01 9.93
N PHE A 330 -6.55 18.43 10.44
CA PHE A 330 -6.32 19.78 10.95
C PHE A 330 -5.90 20.71 9.80
N HIS A 331 -6.49 21.89 9.73
CA HIS A 331 -6.30 22.79 8.59
C HIS A 331 -6.47 24.26 9.00
N GLU A 332 -5.85 25.18 8.25
CA GLU A 332 -6.09 26.63 8.33
C GLU A 332 -7.10 27.14 7.27
N GLY A 333 -7.57 26.26 6.41
CA GLY A 333 -8.59 26.41 5.38
C GLY A 333 -8.84 25.07 4.71
N VAL A 334 -10.08 24.77 4.32
CA VAL A 334 -10.41 23.51 3.66
C VAL A 334 -9.96 23.56 2.20
N SER A 335 -9.07 22.64 1.78
CA SER A 335 -8.62 22.53 0.39
C SER A 335 -9.52 21.61 -0.45
N MET A 336 -9.43 21.76 -1.78
CA MET A 336 -10.13 20.86 -2.71
C MET A 336 -9.66 19.40 -2.55
N ASN A 337 -8.37 19.17 -2.29
CA ASN A 337 -7.84 17.84 -2.04
C ASN A 337 -8.49 17.16 -0.82
N MET A 338 -8.69 17.90 0.27
CA MET A 338 -9.40 17.39 1.46
C MET A 338 -10.84 17.00 1.11
N ILE A 339 -11.55 17.86 0.37
CA ILE A 339 -12.95 17.62 -0.04
C ILE A 339 -13.01 16.38 -0.93
N GLN A 340 -12.12 16.27 -1.92
CA GLN A 340 -12.08 15.15 -2.86
C GLN A 340 -11.72 13.84 -2.15
N ALA A 341 -10.73 13.84 -1.25
CA ALA A 341 -10.37 12.68 -0.44
C ALA A 341 -11.56 12.16 0.38
N LYS A 342 -12.26 13.06 1.08
CA LYS A 342 -13.45 12.71 1.86
C LYS A 342 -14.57 12.16 0.97
N LYS A 343 -14.86 12.82 -0.16
CA LYS A 343 -15.89 12.38 -1.12
C LYS A 343 -15.56 10.99 -1.69
N GLU A 344 -14.30 10.72 -2.03
CA GLU A 344 -13.92 9.41 -2.58
C GLU A 344 -14.07 8.30 -1.53
N ILE A 345 -13.66 8.52 -0.27
CA ILE A 345 -13.89 7.58 0.83
C ILE A 345 -15.39 7.31 1.02
N GLN A 346 -16.22 8.36 1.03
CA GLN A 346 -17.66 8.22 1.16
C GLN A 346 -18.30 7.49 -0.02
N LYS A 347 -17.82 7.74 -1.25
CA LYS A 347 -18.27 7.06 -2.46
C LYS A 347 -17.95 5.57 -2.43
N MET A 348 -16.74 5.20 -1.97
CA MET A 348 -16.37 3.80 -1.79
C MET A 348 -17.25 3.13 -0.74
N ASN A 349 -17.50 3.75 0.42
CA ASN A 349 -18.41 3.22 1.43
C ASN A 349 -19.82 2.99 0.86
N LYS A 350 -20.38 3.98 0.13
CA LYS A 350 -21.69 3.85 -0.52
C LYS A 350 -21.73 2.70 -1.54
N LEU A 351 -20.67 2.55 -2.33
CA LEU A 351 -20.57 1.48 -3.32
C LEU A 351 -20.47 0.10 -2.64
N ALA A 352 -19.71 0.00 -1.55
CA ALA A 352 -19.57 -1.23 -0.78
C ALA A 352 -20.90 -1.65 -0.17
N LEU A 353 -21.64 -0.71 0.42
CA LEU A 353 -22.97 -0.94 0.96
C LEU A 353 -23.96 -1.38 -0.12
N LYS A 354 -23.98 -0.69 -1.28
CA LYS A 354 -24.85 -1.05 -2.42
C LYS A 354 -24.59 -2.48 -2.93
N ARG A 355 -23.35 -2.98 -2.81
CA ARG A 355 -22.98 -4.35 -3.23
C ARG A 355 -23.16 -5.39 -2.13
N GLY A 356 -23.58 -5.01 -0.91
CA GLY A 356 -23.70 -5.91 0.22
C GLY A 356 -22.34 -6.40 0.77
N TRP A 357 -21.25 -5.70 0.48
CA TRP A 357 -19.90 -6.09 0.88
C TRP A 357 -19.43 -5.48 2.20
N ILE A 358 -20.23 -4.59 2.77
CA ILE A 358 -20.05 -4.09 4.15
C ILE A 358 -21.40 -4.13 4.87
N ASP A 359 -21.33 -4.30 6.18
CA ASP A 359 -22.47 -4.17 7.10
C ASP A 359 -22.79 -2.68 7.33
N GLU A 360 -24.03 -2.35 7.65
CA GLU A 360 -24.45 -0.98 8.01
C GLU A 360 -23.76 -0.42 9.25
#